data_2573f443102d810a5d1bd59004a5bb8c
#
_entry.id   2573f443102d810a5d1bd59004a5bb8c
#
_cell.length_a   1.000
_cell.length_b   1.000
_cell.length_c   1.000
_cell.angle_alpha   90.00
_cell.angle_beta   90.00
_cell.angle_gamma   90.00
#
_symmetry.space_group_name_H-M   'P 1'
#
loop_
_entity.id
_entity.type
_entity.pdbx_description
1 polymer ?
#
loop_
_entity_poly.entity_id
_entity_poly.type
_entity_poly.pdbx_seq_one_letter_code
_entity_poly.pdbx_strand_id
1 'polypeptide(L)'
;MASCHAGAKNPFPRHRVSPYIFFWTAEAIRQRWIFGRSPMLNDVYNARILDLAGNIPRLGRLPAPDATATAHSKLCGSTVTVDLKVSDGAVSDFAHDVKACALGQASSSIMARHVIGAKPTELRELRETVRKMLKENGPPPAGKWADIAVLEPVRDYKARHASTMLTFDAVVSALDQIEAKPSTKRTQAAE
;
A
#
# COMPACT_ATOMS: atom_id res chain seq x y z
N MET A 1 -24.06 -70.67 36.71
CA MET A 1 -25.48 -70.92 36.44
C MET A 1 -26.09 -69.63 36.00
N ALA A 2 -26.82 -69.66 34.89
CA ALA A 2 -27.72 -68.66 34.35
C ALA A 2 -27.13 -67.33 33.76
N SER A 3 -27.00 -67.42 32.50
CA SER A 3 -26.90 -66.42 31.48
C SER A 3 -28.14 -65.49 31.45
N CYS A 4 -27.96 -64.15 31.28
CA CYS A 4 -29.00 -63.29 30.79
C CYS A 4 -28.42 -62.34 29.75
N HIS A 5 -28.72 -62.65 28.50
CA HIS A 5 -28.55 -61.74 27.37
C HIS A 5 -29.71 -60.74 27.33
N ALA A 6 -29.44 -59.47 27.41
CA ALA A 6 -30.41 -58.38 27.09
C ALA A 6 -29.99 -57.63 25.84
N GLY A 7 -30.69 -57.91 24.75
CA GLY A 7 -30.53 -57.27 23.46
C GLY A 7 -31.01 -55.81 23.48
N ALA A 8 -30.12 -54.90 23.17
CA ALA A 8 -30.46 -53.50 22.97
C ALA A 8 -31.11 -53.31 21.59
N LYS A 9 -32.37 -52.89 21.57
CA LYS A 9 -33.11 -52.51 20.36
C LYS A 9 -32.65 -51.13 19.92
N ASN A 10 -32.16 -51.02 18.70
CA ASN A 10 -31.76 -49.79 18.06
C ASN A 10 -32.98 -48.98 17.59
N PRO A 11 -33.23 -47.72 18.06
CA PRO A 11 -34.44 -46.99 17.77
C PRO A 11 -34.34 -46.03 16.60
N PHE A 12 -33.40 -46.17 15.67
CA PHE A 12 -33.31 -45.23 14.53
C PHE A 12 -34.08 -45.74 13.30
N PRO A 13 -35.03 -44.98 12.77
CA PRO A 13 -35.75 -45.30 11.53
C PRO A 13 -34.78 -45.20 10.35
N ARG A 14 -34.80 -46.26 9.51
CA ARG A 14 -34.08 -46.28 8.23
C ARG A 14 -34.70 -45.23 7.29
N HIS A 15 -34.11 -44.04 7.21
CA HIS A 15 -34.46 -43.12 6.16
C HIS A 15 -34.02 -43.70 4.82
N ARG A 16 -34.99 -43.84 3.96
CA ARG A 16 -34.86 -44.21 2.57
C ARG A 16 -34.11 -43.09 1.86
N VAL A 17 -32.78 -43.26 1.59
CA VAL A 17 -32.00 -42.34 0.77
C VAL A 17 -32.52 -42.42 -0.66
N SER A 18 -33.04 -41.27 -1.12
CA SER A 18 -33.48 -41.05 -2.49
C SER A 18 -32.28 -41.21 -3.45
N PRO A 19 -32.41 -41.84 -4.61
CA PRO A 19 -31.30 -42.09 -5.56
C PRO A 19 -31.03 -40.88 -6.47
N TYR A 20 -31.12 -39.66 -5.96
CA TYR A 20 -30.52 -38.50 -6.63
C TYR A 20 -29.10 -38.36 -6.17
N ILE A 21 -28.25 -39.31 -6.57
CA ILE A 21 -26.79 -39.10 -6.58
C ILE A 21 -26.54 -38.05 -7.66
N PHE A 22 -26.34 -36.84 -7.22
CA PHE A 22 -25.80 -35.76 -8.05
C PHE A 22 -24.46 -36.25 -8.62
N PHE A 23 -24.49 -36.56 -9.91
CA PHE A 23 -23.27 -36.73 -10.70
C PHE A 23 -22.54 -35.39 -10.75
N TRP A 24 -21.76 -35.10 -9.73
CA TRP A 24 -20.72 -34.06 -9.81
C TRP A 24 -19.62 -34.65 -10.68
N THR A 25 -19.70 -34.37 -11.97
CA THR A 25 -18.65 -34.75 -12.90
C THR A 25 -17.36 -34.07 -12.48
N ALA A 26 -16.24 -34.79 -12.62
CA ALA A 26 -14.89 -34.29 -12.37
C ALA A 26 -14.60 -32.95 -13.13
N GLU A 27 -15.36 -32.70 -14.19
CA GLU A 27 -15.38 -31.46 -14.98
C GLU A 27 -15.84 -30.24 -14.15
N ALA A 28 -16.88 -30.36 -13.34
CA ALA A 28 -17.37 -29.25 -12.51
C ALA A 28 -16.36 -28.85 -11.41
N ILE A 29 -15.59 -29.83 -10.91
CA ILE A 29 -14.52 -29.56 -9.95
C ILE A 29 -13.32 -28.91 -10.66
N ARG A 30 -12.99 -29.34 -11.88
CA ARG A 30 -11.90 -28.76 -12.67
C ARG A 30 -12.18 -27.32 -13.11
N GLN A 31 -13.42 -26.97 -13.50
CA GLN A 31 -13.79 -25.61 -13.85
C GLN A 31 -13.81 -24.64 -12.66
N ARG A 32 -14.10 -25.13 -11.46
CA ARG A 32 -14.05 -24.30 -10.24
C ARG A 32 -12.62 -23.89 -9.86
N TRP A 33 -11.61 -24.67 -10.27
CA TRP A 33 -10.19 -24.33 -10.10
C TRP A 33 -9.64 -23.36 -11.14
N ILE A 34 -10.30 -23.21 -12.30
CA ILE A 34 -9.84 -22.36 -13.41
C ILE A 34 -10.44 -20.95 -13.34
N PHE A 35 -11.63 -20.74 -12.75
CA PHE A 35 -12.34 -19.45 -12.75
C PHE A 35 -12.54 -18.79 -11.37
N GLY A 36 -11.82 -19.18 -10.34
CA GLY A 36 -12.03 -18.68 -8.99
C GLY A 36 -10.77 -18.30 -8.24
N ARG A 37 -9.78 -17.69 -8.90
CA ARG A 37 -8.78 -16.93 -8.13
C ARG A 37 -9.41 -15.58 -7.78
N SER A 38 -10.08 -15.53 -6.61
CA SER A 38 -10.17 -14.26 -5.89
C SER A 38 -8.75 -13.71 -5.80
N PRO A 39 -8.51 -12.44 -6.12
CA PRO A 39 -7.19 -11.85 -5.93
C PRO A 39 -6.83 -12.07 -4.47
N MET A 40 -5.90 -12.99 -4.23
CA MET A 40 -5.46 -13.33 -2.89
C MET A 40 -4.72 -12.11 -2.35
N LEU A 41 -4.90 -11.78 -1.06
CA LEU A 41 -4.07 -10.81 -0.34
C LEU A 41 -2.57 -10.96 -0.67
N ASN A 42 -2.14 -12.17 -1.02
CA ASN A 42 -0.79 -12.49 -1.47
C ASN A 42 -0.34 -11.73 -2.75
N ASP A 43 -1.27 -11.36 -3.64
CA ASP A 43 -0.92 -10.62 -4.86
C ASP A 43 -0.57 -9.16 -4.55
N VAL A 44 -1.16 -8.59 -3.49
CA VAL A 44 -0.87 -7.23 -3.00
C VAL A 44 0.34 -7.20 -2.07
N TYR A 45 0.52 -8.24 -1.24
CA TYR A 45 1.65 -8.35 -0.31
C TYR A 45 2.71 -9.32 -0.84
N ASN A 46 3.18 -9.08 -2.06
CA ASN A 46 4.25 -9.87 -2.66
C ASN A 46 5.61 -9.63 -1.95
N ALA A 47 6.59 -10.49 -2.22
CA ALA A 47 7.91 -10.42 -1.60
C ALA A 47 8.59 -9.04 -1.78
N ARG A 48 8.34 -8.36 -2.93
CA ARG A 48 8.91 -7.04 -3.22
C ARG A 48 8.31 -5.95 -2.32
N ILE A 49 6.98 -5.97 -2.07
CA ILE A 49 6.34 -5.05 -1.12
C ILE A 49 6.90 -5.23 0.28
N LEU A 50 7.08 -6.48 0.73
CA LEU A 50 7.61 -6.78 2.06
C LEU A 50 9.08 -6.37 2.18
N ASP A 51 9.90 -6.59 1.14
CA ASP A 51 11.28 -6.12 1.09
C ASP A 51 11.37 -4.59 1.19
N LEU A 52 10.58 -3.87 0.40
CA LEU A 52 10.50 -2.41 0.45
C LEU A 52 10.05 -1.90 1.82
N ALA A 53 9.05 -2.54 2.42
CA ALA A 53 8.54 -2.16 3.74
C ALA A 53 9.53 -2.43 4.87
N GLY A 54 10.32 -3.50 4.77
CA GLY A 54 11.35 -3.84 5.75
C GLY A 54 12.65 -3.02 5.63
N ASN A 55 12.88 -2.38 4.48
CA ASN A 55 14.12 -1.66 4.15
C ASN A 55 13.86 -0.20 3.75
N ILE A 56 13.22 0.56 4.64
CA ILE A 56 12.89 1.97 4.39
C ILE A 56 14.13 2.83 4.67
N PRO A 57 14.69 3.53 3.67
CA PRO A 57 15.81 4.42 3.88
C PRO A 57 15.36 5.78 4.43
N ARG A 58 16.28 6.58 4.97
CA ARG A 58 16.09 7.95 5.45
C ARG A 58 15.03 8.09 6.56
N LEU A 59 14.85 7.06 7.39
CA LEU A 59 14.00 7.15 8.57
C LEU A 59 14.57 8.14 9.57
N GLY A 60 13.70 8.92 10.22
CA GLY A 60 14.04 9.90 11.24
C GLY A 60 13.55 11.30 10.90
N ARG A 61 14.22 12.31 11.43
CA ARG A 61 13.86 13.73 11.27
C ARG A 61 15.08 14.54 10.86
N LEU A 62 14.87 15.58 10.06
CA LEU A 62 15.92 16.56 9.75
C LEU A 62 16.07 17.55 10.91
N PRO A 63 17.31 17.98 11.26
CA PRO A 63 17.54 18.94 12.35
C PRO A 63 16.98 20.34 12.03
N ALA A 64 16.92 20.73 10.75
CA ALA A 64 16.42 22.03 10.31
C ALA A 64 15.75 21.90 8.92
N PRO A 65 14.55 21.35 8.82
CA PRO A 65 13.83 21.23 7.56
C PRO A 65 13.28 22.58 7.11
N ASP A 66 13.15 22.80 5.80
CA ASP A 66 12.45 23.98 5.25
C ASP A 66 10.94 23.86 5.48
N ALA A 67 10.41 22.62 5.43
CA ALA A 67 9.04 22.32 5.82
C ALA A 67 8.92 20.90 6.40
N THR A 68 7.91 20.75 7.26
CA THR A 68 7.42 19.48 7.80
C THR A 68 5.95 19.35 7.50
N ALA A 69 5.54 18.21 6.97
CA ALA A 69 4.13 17.90 6.76
C ALA A 69 3.81 16.49 7.20
N THR A 70 2.59 16.31 7.70
CA THR A 70 2.07 15.01 8.17
C THR A 70 0.81 14.67 7.41
N ALA A 71 0.76 13.47 6.83
CA ALA A 71 -0.45 12.89 6.25
C ALA A 71 -0.95 11.76 7.15
N HIS A 72 -2.28 11.64 7.26
CA HIS A 72 -2.94 10.67 8.13
C HIS A 72 -4.08 9.95 7.40
N SER A 73 -4.12 8.64 7.51
CA SER A 73 -5.23 7.81 7.03
C SER A 73 -6.19 7.48 8.17
N LYS A 74 -7.39 8.05 8.14
CA LYS A 74 -8.44 7.82 9.15
C LYS A 74 -8.92 6.36 9.20
N LEU A 75 -8.82 5.61 8.09
CA LEU A 75 -9.33 4.24 8.01
C LEU A 75 -8.44 3.23 8.74
N CYS A 76 -7.13 3.38 8.69
CA CYS A 76 -6.18 2.42 9.25
C CYS A 76 -5.27 3.02 10.33
N GLY A 77 -5.43 4.30 10.68
CA GLY A 77 -4.59 4.99 11.66
C GLY A 77 -3.15 5.23 11.22
N SER A 78 -2.79 4.90 9.96
CA SER A 78 -1.45 5.12 9.42
C SER A 78 -1.12 6.60 9.33
N THR A 79 0.13 6.95 9.64
CA THR A 79 0.65 8.32 9.61
C THR A 79 2.04 8.33 8.98
N VAL A 80 2.30 9.32 8.12
CA VAL A 80 3.62 9.61 7.57
C VAL A 80 3.92 11.08 7.80
N THR A 81 5.03 11.38 8.47
CA THR A 81 5.55 12.74 8.64
C THR A 81 6.80 12.88 7.78
N VAL A 82 6.85 13.91 6.97
CA VAL A 82 7.95 14.19 6.03
C VAL A 82 8.62 15.50 6.42
N ASP A 83 9.94 15.50 6.45
CA ASP A 83 10.80 16.68 6.51
C ASP A 83 11.49 16.87 5.16
N LEU A 84 11.43 18.09 4.61
CA LEU A 84 12.02 18.45 3.32
C LEU A 84 12.94 19.65 3.44
N LYS A 85 14.04 19.61 2.65
CA LYS A 85 14.81 20.79 2.24
C LYS A 85 14.82 20.90 0.74
N VAL A 86 14.76 22.13 0.24
CA VAL A 86 14.81 22.45 -1.19
C VAL A 86 15.94 23.44 -1.43
N SER A 87 16.86 23.11 -2.32
CA SER A 87 17.92 23.99 -2.80
C SER A 87 18.02 23.90 -4.31
N ASP A 88 18.28 25.03 -4.95
CA ASP A 88 18.43 25.14 -6.41
C ASP A 88 17.24 24.56 -7.21
N GLY A 89 16.05 24.69 -6.65
CA GLY A 89 14.80 24.26 -7.28
C GLY A 89 14.56 22.74 -7.26
N ALA A 90 15.32 21.98 -6.45
CA ALA A 90 15.17 20.55 -6.27
C ALA A 90 15.23 20.15 -4.79
N VAL A 91 14.72 18.99 -4.45
CA VAL A 91 14.84 18.42 -3.10
C VAL A 91 16.30 18.09 -2.82
N SER A 92 16.89 18.79 -1.84
CA SER A 92 18.29 18.60 -1.43
C SER A 92 18.43 17.66 -0.26
N ASP A 93 17.43 17.60 0.64
CA ASP A 93 17.44 16.67 1.77
C ASP A 93 16.01 16.24 2.14
N PHE A 94 15.90 15.01 2.68
CA PHE A 94 14.65 14.35 3.00
C PHE A 94 14.82 13.41 4.18
N ALA A 95 13.90 13.47 5.12
CA ALA A 95 13.72 12.45 6.15
C ALA A 95 12.22 12.23 6.40
N HIS A 96 11.87 11.09 6.98
CA HIS A 96 10.49 10.79 7.31
C HIS A 96 10.34 9.88 8.54
N ASP A 97 9.25 10.06 9.28
CA ASP A 97 8.74 9.12 10.30
C ASP A 97 7.52 8.39 9.72
N VAL A 98 7.59 7.06 9.65
CA VAL A 98 6.60 6.21 8.96
C VAL A 98 5.96 5.24 9.96
N LYS A 99 4.70 5.48 10.29
CA LYS A 99 3.84 4.60 11.10
C LYS A 99 2.69 4.13 10.24
N ALA A 100 2.94 3.14 9.37
CA ALA A 100 1.99 2.73 8.35
C ALA A 100 1.98 1.21 8.15
N CYS A 101 0.94 0.71 7.47
CA CYS A 101 0.89 -0.68 7.00
C CYS A 101 1.97 -0.93 5.94
N ALA A 102 2.23 -2.19 5.59
CA ALA A 102 3.29 -2.55 4.64
C ALA A 102 3.20 -1.80 3.30
N LEU A 103 1.99 -1.48 2.81
CA LEU A 103 1.80 -0.70 1.58
C LEU A 103 2.26 0.77 1.73
N GLY A 104 1.90 1.41 2.84
CA GLY A 104 2.37 2.76 3.15
C GLY A 104 3.88 2.80 3.40
N GLN A 105 4.43 1.77 4.04
CA GLN A 105 5.87 1.60 4.23
C GLN A 105 6.60 1.42 2.89
N ALA A 106 6.09 0.56 2.00
CA ALA A 106 6.66 0.34 0.67
C ALA A 106 6.62 1.62 -0.18
N SER A 107 5.51 2.36 -0.18
CA SER A 107 5.40 3.68 -0.85
C SER A 107 6.44 4.66 -0.32
N SER A 108 6.60 4.73 1.00
CA SER A 108 7.58 5.61 1.66
C SER A 108 9.01 5.19 1.32
N SER A 109 9.28 3.89 1.24
CA SER A 109 10.59 3.37 0.84
C SER A 109 10.96 3.79 -0.58
N ILE A 110 10.02 3.67 -1.54
CA ILE A 110 10.25 4.08 -2.94
C ILE A 110 10.47 5.59 -3.01
N MET A 111 9.64 6.38 -2.34
CA MET A 111 9.81 7.84 -2.27
C MET A 111 11.22 8.21 -1.78
N ALA A 112 11.64 7.66 -0.66
CA ALA A 112 12.92 7.98 -0.03
C ALA A 112 14.15 7.61 -0.86
N ARG A 113 14.02 6.63 -1.77
CA ARG A 113 15.10 6.21 -2.69
C ARG A 113 15.33 7.21 -3.82
N HIS A 114 14.28 7.92 -4.26
CA HIS A 114 14.29 8.68 -5.50
C HIS A 114 13.98 10.18 -5.34
N VAL A 115 13.61 10.63 -4.14
CA VAL A 115 13.14 12.01 -3.90
C VAL A 115 14.26 13.05 -4.00
N ILE A 116 15.51 12.69 -3.65
CA ILE A 116 16.62 13.62 -3.73
C ILE A 116 16.90 13.98 -5.20
N GLY A 117 17.05 15.28 -5.47
CA GLY A 117 17.19 15.83 -6.82
C GLY A 117 15.89 15.95 -7.62
N ALA A 118 14.76 15.49 -7.06
CA ALA A 118 13.46 15.66 -7.70
C ALA A 118 12.99 17.12 -7.62
N LYS A 119 12.37 17.60 -8.69
CA LYS A 119 11.77 18.94 -8.74
C LYS A 119 10.38 18.93 -8.10
N PRO A 120 9.92 20.04 -7.50
CA PRO A 120 8.56 20.16 -6.96
C PRO A 120 7.45 19.81 -7.97
N THR A 121 7.59 20.25 -9.21
CA THR A 121 6.65 19.92 -10.29
C THR A 121 6.57 18.44 -10.56
N GLU A 122 7.72 17.76 -10.64
CA GLU A 122 7.82 16.31 -10.83
C GLU A 122 7.11 15.55 -9.71
N LEU A 123 7.28 15.96 -8.45
CA LEU A 123 6.65 15.30 -7.30
C LEU A 123 5.13 15.50 -7.25
N ARG A 124 4.62 16.66 -7.71
CA ARG A 124 3.18 16.90 -7.88
C ARG A 124 2.58 16.02 -8.98
N GLU A 125 3.25 15.96 -10.13
CA GLU A 125 2.85 15.08 -11.24
C GLU A 125 2.88 13.61 -10.84
N LEU A 126 3.91 13.19 -10.10
CA LEU A 126 4.02 11.85 -9.56
C LEU A 126 2.83 11.49 -8.67
N ARG A 127 2.50 12.39 -7.72
CA ARG A 127 1.32 12.20 -6.84
C ARG A 127 0.05 11.98 -7.65
N GLU A 128 -0.19 12.80 -8.67
CA GLU A 128 -1.38 12.68 -9.52
C GLU A 128 -1.35 11.40 -10.36
N THR A 129 -0.20 10.99 -10.88
CA THR A 129 -0.04 9.74 -11.63
C THR A 129 -0.35 8.52 -10.75
N VAL A 130 0.18 8.49 -9.52
CA VAL A 130 -0.11 7.42 -8.56
C VAL A 130 -1.59 7.42 -8.17
N ARG A 131 -2.19 8.60 -7.96
CA ARG A 131 -3.62 8.72 -7.68
C ARG A 131 -4.47 8.15 -8.82
N LYS A 132 -4.15 8.48 -10.07
CA LYS A 132 -4.84 7.96 -11.25
C LYS A 132 -4.63 6.45 -11.40
N MET A 133 -3.41 5.94 -11.19
CA MET A 133 -3.11 4.52 -11.21
C MET A 133 -4.02 3.73 -10.24
N LEU A 134 -4.18 4.23 -9.02
CA LEU A 134 -4.96 3.55 -7.98
C LEU A 134 -6.47 3.71 -8.16
N LYS A 135 -6.96 4.87 -8.60
CA LYS A 135 -8.39 5.22 -8.59
C LYS A 135 -9.07 5.18 -9.95
N GLU A 136 -8.32 5.35 -11.02
CA GLU A 136 -8.83 5.54 -12.38
C GLU A 136 -8.22 4.53 -13.38
N ASN A 137 -7.55 3.49 -12.90
CA ASN A 137 -6.84 2.51 -13.72
C ASN A 137 -5.83 3.13 -14.69
N GLY A 138 -5.23 4.26 -14.30
CA GLY A 138 -4.15 4.89 -15.06
C GLY A 138 -2.89 4.03 -15.12
N PRO A 139 -1.97 4.31 -16.05
CA PRO A 139 -0.69 3.62 -16.11
C PRO A 139 0.19 3.95 -14.90
N PRO A 140 1.08 3.02 -14.49
CA PRO A 140 2.07 3.31 -13.47
C PRO A 140 3.08 4.35 -13.95
N PRO A 141 3.74 5.08 -13.01
CA PRO A 141 4.85 5.97 -13.34
C PRO A 141 6.00 5.25 -14.03
N ALA A 142 6.74 5.98 -14.87
CA ALA A 142 7.90 5.46 -15.59
C ALA A 142 9.22 6.10 -15.09
N GLY A 143 10.35 5.74 -15.71
CA GLY A 143 11.67 6.28 -15.40
C GLY A 143 12.15 5.91 -14.00
N LYS A 144 12.70 6.87 -13.24
CA LYS A 144 13.20 6.61 -11.89
C LYS A 144 12.12 6.20 -10.88
N TRP A 145 10.84 6.43 -11.21
CA TRP A 145 9.68 6.09 -10.39
C TRP A 145 9.03 4.76 -10.77
N ALA A 146 9.63 3.99 -11.69
CA ALA A 146 9.05 2.74 -12.20
C ALA A 146 8.79 1.69 -11.11
N ASP A 147 9.56 1.69 -10.01
CA ASP A 147 9.34 0.80 -8.86
C ASP A 147 7.93 0.95 -8.24
N ILE A 148 7.25 2.08 -8.47
CA ILE A 148 5.87 2.31 -8.00
C ILE A 148 4.87 1.34 -8.65
N ALA A 149 5.19 0.78 -9.83
CA ALA A 149 4.35 -0.23 -10.49
C ALA A 149 4.06 -1.46 -9.59
N VAL A 150 4.92 -1.75 -8.61
CA VAL A 150 4.67 -2.81 -7.62
C VAL A 150 3.40 -2.57 -6.79
N LEU A 151 2.94 -1.32 -6.69
CA LEU A 151 1.72 -0.92 -5.99
C LEU A 151 0.46 -0.98 -6.89
N GLU A 152 0.61 -1.28 -8.19
CA GLU A 152 -0.52 -1.33 -9.13
C GLU A 152 -1.65 -2.27 -8.70
N PRO A 153 -1.41 -3.48 -8.14
CA PRO A 153 -2.47 -4.37 -7.66
C PRO A 153 -3.32 -3.78 -6.53
N VAL A 154 -2.84 -2.71 -5.86
CA VAL A 154 -3.60 -2.01 -4.80
C VAL A 154 -4.85 -1.32 -5.34
N ARG A 155 -4.96 -1.07 -6.67
CA ARG A 155 -6.14 -0.48 -7.32
C ARG A 155 -7.44 -1.17 -6.95
N ASP A 156 -7.42 -2.50 -6.79
CA ASP A 156 -8.59 -3.30 -6.47
C ASP A 156 -8.99 -3.23 -4.97
N TYR A 157 -8.14 -2.61 -4.14
CA TYR A 157 -8.29 -2.53 -2.70
C TYR A 157 -8.50 -1.09 -2.23
N LYS A 158 -9.67 -0.51 -2.51
CA LYS A 158 -10.03 0.90 -2.24
C LYS A 158 -9.72 1.36 -0.81
N ALA A 159 -9.92 0.47 0.20
CA ALA A 159 -9.61 0.76 1.59
C ALA A 159 -8.10 0.99 1.85
N ARG A 160 -7.22 0.59 0.94
CA ARG A 160 -5.77 0.75 1.04
C ARG A 160 -5.22 1.94 0.26
N HIS A 161 -6.02 2.56 -0.62
CA HIS A 161 -5.59 3.72 -1.41
C HIS A 161 -5.07 4.84 -0.53
N ALA A 162 -5.80 5.19 0.55
CA ALA A 162 -5.40 6.27 1.45
C ALA A 162 -4.03 6.01 2.11
N SER A 163 -3.77 4.80 2.61
CA SER A 163 -2.49 4.47 3.24
C SER A 163 -1.32 4.43 2.24
N THR A 164 -1.58 4.02 1.00
CA THR A 164 -0.58 4.02 -0.08
C THR A 164 -0.21 5.44 -0.53
N MET A 165 -1.16 6.38 -0.48
CA MET A 165 -0.96 7.77 -0.89
C MET A 165 -0.26 8.67 0.14
N LEU A 166 -0.15 8.25 1.42
CA LEU A 166 0.31 9.11 2.52
C LEU A 166 1.63 9.83 2.26
N THR A 167 2.65 9.10 1.77
CA THR A 167 3.97 9.71 1.55
C THR A 167 3.91 10.75 0.44
N PHE A 168 3.14 10.51 -0.64
CA PHE A 168 2.97 11.44 -1.76
C PHE A 168 2.21 12.70 -1.31
N ASP A 169 1.17 12.53 -0.52
CA ASP A 169 0.39 13.65 0.02
C ASP A 169 1.21 14.49 1.01
N ALA A 170 2.00 13.86 1.90
CA ALA A 170 2.87 14.55 2.83
C ALA A 170 3.97 15.35 2.11
N VAL A 171 4.61 14.77 1.08
CA VAL A 171 5.64 15.45 0.28
C VAL A 171 5.06 16.67 -0.42
N VAL A 172 3.93 16.55 -1.11
CA VAL A 172 3.31 17.70 -1.80
C VAL A 172 2.88 18.77 -0.79
N SER A 173 2.31 18.39 0.35
CA SER A 173 1.96 19.33 1.42
C SER A 173 3.17 20.07 1.98
N ALA A 174 4.32 19.42 2.12
CA ALA A 174 5.56 20.08 2.55
C ALA A 174 6.07 21.05 1.48
N LEU A 175 6.00 20.68 0.19
CA LEU A 175 6.36 21.58 -0.92
C LEU A 175 5.46 22.81 -0.97
N ASP A 176 4.15 22.66 -0.76
CA ASP A 176 3.20 23.77 -0.71
C ASP A 176 3.54 24.73 0.45
N GLN A 177 3.96 24.22 1.60
CA GLN A 177 4.40 25.04 2.72
C GLN A 177 5.69 25.83 2.40
N ILE A 178 6.63 25.23 1.65
CA ILE A 178 7.88 25.92 1.23
C ILE A 178 7.55 27.05 0.26
N GLU A 179 6.67 26.80 -0.72
CA GLU A 179 6.27 27.81 -1.71
C GLU A 179 5.44 28.96 -1.10
N ALA A 180 4.61 28.66 -0.09
CA ALA A 180 3.82 29.66 0.62
C ALA A 180 4.64 30.58 1.53
N LYS A 181 5.88 30.18 1.89
CA LYS A 181 6.77 31.04 2.68
C LYS A 181 7.32 32.16 1.78
N PRO A 182 7.10 33.46 2.11
CA PRO A 182 7.68 34.55 1.35
C PRO A 182 9.21 34.41 1.33
N SER A 183 9.83 34.64 0.18
CA SER A 183 11.26 34.44 -0.09
C SER A 183 12.14 35.50 0.61
N THR A 184 12.07 35.57 1.94
CA THR A 184 12.81 36.55 2.76
C THR A 184 14.28 36.17 3.01
N LYS A 185 14.79 35.07 2.44
CA LYS A 185 16.17 34.60 2.70
C LYS A 185 17.01 34.31 1.46
N ARG A 186 16.77 35.00 0.33
CA ARG A 186 17.61 34.77 -0.85
C ARG A 186 18.65 35.91 -1.08
N THR A 187 18.81 36.87 -0.16
CA THR A 187 19.66 38.06 -0.37
C THR A 187 20.77 38.27 0.67
N GLN A 188 21.17 37.27 1.45
CA GLN A 188 22.27 37.39 2.43
C GLN A 188 23.35 36.31 2.29
N ALA A 189 23.75 36.00 1.08
CA ALA A 189 24.96 35.20 0.83
C ALA A 189 25.72 35.73 -0.39
N ALA A 190 25.87 37.07 -0.47
CA ALA A 190 26.74 37.76 -1.44
C ALA A 190 27.27 39.04 -0.79
N GLU A 191 28.10 38.91 0.27
CA GLU A 191 29.12 39.85 0.71
C GLU A 191 30.30 39.09 1.33
#